data_c9349b4b89d19af6eb9628d2039fddd9
#
_entry.id   c9349b4b89d19af6eb9628d2039fddd9
#
_cell.length_a   1.000
_cell.length_b   1.000
_cell.length_c   1.000
_cell.angle_alpha   90.00
_cell.angle_beta   90.00
_cell.angle_gamma   90.00
#
_symmetry.space_group_name_H-M   'P 1'
#
loop_
_entity.id
_entity.type
_entity.pdbx_description
1 polymer ?
#
loop_
_entity_poly.entity_id
_entity_poly.type
_entity_poly.pdbx_seq_one_letter_code
_entity_poly.pdbx_strand_id
1 'polypeptide(L)'
;MLSTRDVRKLEINTVVAENAKRLREEKRLTLDEAARLTGVSRSMLAQIEKGDVNPTISMVWKIANGYRVSFTSLVEPARERPVLL
;
A
#
# COMPACT_ATOMS: atom_id res chain seq x y z
N MET A 1 13.08 -20.22 12.70
CA MET A 1 11.64 -20.27 12.40
C MET A 1 10.99 -18.99 12.88
N LEU A 2 10.20 -18.34 12.01
CA LEU A 2 9.53 -17.11 12.36
C LEU A 2 8.36 -17.39 13.29
N SER A 3 8.16 -16.50 14.26
CA SER A 3 7.00 -16.57 15.14
C SER A 3 5.74 -16.19 14.34
N THR A 4 4.57 -16.55 14.85
CA THR A 4 3.30 -16.15 14.21
C THR A 4 3.20 -14.64 14.11
N ARG A 5 3.70 -13.93 15.12
CA ARG A 5 3.70 -12.46 15.13
C ARG A 5 4.54 -11.90 13.97
N ASP A 6 5.73 -12.46 13.75
CA ASP A 6 6.62 -12.00 12.69
C ASP A 6 6.02 -12.25 11.31
N VAL A 7 5.38 -13.41 11.13
CA VAL A 7 4.72 -13.75 9.87
C VAL A 7 3.59 -12.76 9.57
N ARG A 8 2.76 -12.44 10.56
CA ARG A 8 1.68 -11.47 10.37
C ARG A 8 2.19 -10.09 10.01
N LYS A 9 3.27 -9.66 10.67
CA LYS A 9 3.86 -8.36 10.40
C LYS A 9 4.37 -8.28 8.98
N LEU A 10 5.04 -9.32 8.50
CA LEU A 10 5.52 -9.40 7.14
C LEU A 10 4.38 -9.39 6.14
N GLU A 11 3.32 -10.12 6.43
CA GLU A 11 2.16 -10.17 5.54
C GLU A 11 1.51 -8.81 5.38
N ILE A 12 1.32 -8.07 6.47
CA ILE A 12 0.70 -6.75 6.42
C ILE A 12 1.56 -5.79 5.61
N ASN A 13 2.88 -5.79 5.85
CA ASN A 13 3.78 -4.92 5.11
C ASN A 13 3.76 -5.24 3.62
N THR A 14 3.73 -6.52 3.28
CA THR A 14 3.66 -6.96 1.89
C THR A 14 2.34 -6.55 1.26
N VAL A 15 1.24 -6.71 1.97
CA VAL A 15 -0.08 -6.33 1.47
C VAL A 15 -0.14 -4.84 1.17
N VAL A 16 0.31 -4.01 2.10
CA VAL A 16 0.31 -2.56 1.88
C VAL A 16 1.22 -2.19 0.71
N ALA A 17 2.40 -2.80 0.63
CA ALA A 17 3.34 -2.54 -0.45
C ALA A 17 2.73 -2.83 -1.82
N GLU A 18 2.14 -4.01 -1.96
CA GLU A 18 1.52 -4.42 -3.21
C GLU A 18 0.33 -3.55 -3.58
N ASN A 19 -0.53 -3.26 -2.61
CA ASN A 19 -1.71 -2.44 -2.85
C ASN A 19 -1.34 -1.00 -3.23
N ALA A 20 -0.40 -0.41 -2.52
CA ALA A 20 0.03 0.96 -2.79
C ALA A 20 0.59 1.07 -4.21
N LYS A 21 1.44 0.13 -4.59
CA LYS A 21 2.02 0.11 -5.94
C LYS A 21 0.95 -0.11 -7.01
N ARG A 22 0.09 -1.09 -6.80
CA ARG A 22 -0.98 -1.40 -7.75
C ARG A 22 -1.90 -0.22 -7.96
N LEU A 23 -2.35 0.41 -6.88
CA LEU A 23 -3.25 1.55 -6.96
C LEU A 23 -2.61 2.73 -7.68
N ARG A 24 -1.33 2.98 -7.39
CA ARG A 24 -0.61 4.05 -8.09
C ARG A 24 -0.51 3.77 -9.58
N GLU A 25 -0.17 2.54 -9.94
CA GLU A 25 -0.03 2.14 -11.34
C GLU A 25 -1.35 2.17 -12.09
N GLU A 26 -2.43 1.71 -11.45
CA GLU A 26 -3.76 1.77 -12.05
C GLU A 26 -4.17 3.20 -12.38
N LYS A 27 -3.75 4.14 -11.56
CA LYS A 27 -4.05 5.57 -11.77
C LYS A 27 -3.03 6.24 -12.67
N ARG A 28 -2.04 5.49 -13.14
CA ARG A 28 -0.98 5.98 -14.02
C ARG A 28 -0.22 7.17 -13.44
N LEU A 29 0.04 7.10 -12.14
CA LEU A 29 0.76 8.15 -11.43
C LEU A 29 2.25 7.80 -11.33
N THR A 30 3.09 8.80 -11.56
CA THR A 30 4.50 8.68 -11.20
C THR A 30 4.62 8.81 -9.69
N LEU A 31 5.77 8.42 -9.15
CA LEU A 31 6.01 8.60 -7.72
C LEU A 31 5.96 10.08 -7.30
N ASP A 32 6.45 10.97 -8.17
CA ASP A 32 6.37 12.40 -7.90
C ASP A 32 4.94 12.91 -7.83
N GLU A 33 4.11 12.47 -8.77
CA GLU A 33 2.70 12.83 -8.77
C GLU A 33 1.98 12.27 -7.54
N ALA A 34 2.27 11.02 -7.21
CA ALA A 34 1.70 10.38 -6.04
C ALA A 34 2.11 11.10 -4.75
N ALA A 35 3.36 11.54 -4.66
CA ALA A 35 3.84 12.29 -3.51
C ALA A 35 3.03 13.59 -3.33
N ARG A 36 2.77 14.29 -4.42
CA ARG A 36 1.97 15.53 -4.38
C ARG A 36 0.54 15.25 -3.93
N LEU A 37 -0.05 14.18 -4.41
CA LEU A 37 -1.45 13.84 -4.08
C LEU A 37 -1.62 13.36 -2.65
N THR A 38 -0.66 12.60 -2.16
CA THR A 38 -0.79 11.94 -0.86
C THR A 38 -0.20 12.76 0.29
N GLY A 39 0.76 13.63 -0.01
CA GLY A 39 1.51 14.31 1.04
C GLY A 39 2.58 13.43 1.67
N VAL A 40 2.82 12.25 1.11
CA VAL A 40 3.90 11.36 1.54
C VAL A 40 5.05 11.55 0.56
N SER A 41 6.29 11.66 1.06
CA SER A 41 7.43 11.94 0.18
C SER A 41 7.62 10.83 -0.86
N ARG A 42 8.17 11.20 -2.00
CA ARG A 42 8.48 10.25 -3.08
C ARG A 42 9.35 9.10 -2.56
N SER A 43 10.36 9.45 -1.79
CA SER A 43 11.29 8.48 -1.21
C SER A 43 10.57 7.50 -0.29
N MET A 44 9.70 8.01 0.56
CA MET A 44 8.93 7.16 1.47
C MET A 44 7.95 6.27 0.71
N LEU A 45 7.27 6.81 -0.30
CA LEU A 45 6.37 6.00 -1.13
C LEU A 45 7.14 4.87 -1.80
N ALA A 46 8.32 5.15 -2.34
CA ALA A 46 9.15 4.12 -2.97
C ALA A 46 9.50 3.02 -1.98
N GLN A 47 9.87 3.39 -0.76
CA GLN A 47 10.21 2.42 0.28
C GLN A 47 9.00 1.59 0.71
N ILE A 48 7.85 2.22 0.82
CA ILE A 48 6.60 1.52 1.15
C ILE A 48 6.27 0.49 0.07
N GLU A 49 6.37 0.88 -1.19
CA GLU A 49 6.05 -0.02 -2.30
C GLU A 49 7.01 -1.20 -2.42
N LYS A 50 8.23 -1.04 -1.94
CA LYS A 50 9.21 -2.14 -1.89
C LYS A 50 9.02 -3.05 -0.69
N GLY A 51 8.20 -2.63 0.26
CA GLY A 51 8.05 -3.38 1.51
C GLY A 51 9.20 -3.20 2.49
N ASP A 52 10.05 -2.20 2.27
CA ASP A 52 11.24 -1.96 3.08
C ASP A 52 10.95 -1.26 4.40
N VAL A 53 9.78 -0.66 4.52
CA VAL A 53 9.39 0.08 5.72
C VAL A 53 8.00 -0.35 6.16
N ASN A 54 7.74 -0.15 7.44
CA ASN A 54 6.44 -0.40 8.01
C ASN A 54 5.71 0.96 8.09
N PRO A 55 4.78 1.24 7.18
CA PRO A 55 4.12 2.54 7.17
C PRO A 55 3.26 2.73 8.41
N THR A 56 3.22 3.96 8.90
CA THR A 56 2.33 4.29 10.02
C THR A 56 0.89 4.32 9.52
N ILE A 57 -0.05 4.20 10.43
CA ILE A 57 -1.47 4.34 10.11
C ILE A 57 -1.74 5.68 9.45
N SER A 58 -1.09 6.72 9.94
CA SER A 58 -1.21 8.07 9.37
C SER A 58 -0.78 8.11 7.91
N MET A 59 0.33 7.46 7.58
CA MET A 59 0.79 7.37 6.18
C MET A 59 -0.19 6.62 5.31
N VAL A 60 -0.73 5.51 5.80
CA VAL A 60 -1.72 4.74 5.04
C VAL A 60 -2.97 5.58 4.78
N TRP A 61 -3.43 6.33 5.78
CA TRP A 61 -4.56 7.24 5.60
C TRP A 61 -4.27 8.32 4.55
N LYS A 62 -3.07 8.89 4.57
CA LYS A 62 -2.67 9.90 3.58
C LYS A 62 -2.68 9.33 2.16
N ILE A 63 -2.18 8.11 2.01
CA ILE A 63 -2.17 7.44 0.71
C ILE A 63 -3.60 7.17 0.25
N ALA A 64 -4.44 6.62 1.13
CA ALA A 64 -5.83 6.35 0.81
C ALA A 64 -6.55 7.61 0.36
N ASN A 65 -6.41 8.69 1.12
CA ASN A 65 -7.05 9.96 0.79
C ASN A 65 -6.54 10.54 -0.52
N GLY A 66 -5.23 10.49 -0.73
CA GLY A 66 -4.62 11.02 -1.96
C GLY A 66 -5.05 10.26 -3.19
N TYR A 67 -5.21 8.96 -3.08
CA TYR A 67 -5.65 8.10 -4.19
C TYR A 67 -7.17 7.97 -4.28
N ARG A 68 -7.91 8.56 -3.35
CA ARG A 68 -9.38 8.50 -3.28
C ARG A 68 -9.88 7.07 -3.24
N VAL A 69 -9.24 6.28 -2.42
CA VAL A 69 -9.64 4.89 -2.15
C VAL A 69 -9.90 4.73 -0.65
N SER A 70 -10.57 3.65 -0.29
CA SER A 70 -10.81 3.37 1.13
C SER A 70 -9.52 2.90 1.79
N PHE A 71 -9.43 3.11 3.09
CA PHE A 71 -8.32 2.60 3.90
C PHE A 71 -8.17 1.09 3.70
N THR A 72 -9.28 0.37 3.67
CA THR A 72 -9.25 -1.10 3.51
C THR A 72 -8.66 -1.53 2.17
N SER A 73 -8.77 -0.69 1.14
CA SER A 73 -8.13 -0.99 -0.16
C SER A 73 -6.62 -1.14 -0.05
N LEU A 74 -6.03 -0.55 0.97
CA LEU A 74 -4.59 -0.64 1.20
C LEU A 74 -4.20 -1.76 2.15
N VAL A 75 -5.04 -2.06 3.14
CA VAL A 75 -4.67 -2.99 4.20
C VAL A 75 -5.25 -4.39 4.03
N GLU A 76 -6.16 -4.58 3.10
CA GLU A 76 -6.69 -5.89 2.80
C GLU A 76 -6.02 -6.46 1.56
N PRO A 77 -5.73 -7.77 1.56
CA PRO A 77 -5.18 -8.40 0.36
C PRO A 77 -6.11 -8.20 -0.82
N ALA A 78 -5.54 -7.91 -2.00
CA ALA A 78 -6.32 -7.86 -3.21
C ALA A 78 -6.88 -9.26 -3.45
N ARG A 79 -8.19 -9.39 -3.37
CA ARG A 79 -8.85 -10.67 -3.59
C ARG A 79 -8.96 -10.90 -5.08
N GLU A 80 -8.53 -12.08 -5.51
CA GLU A 80 -8.94 -12.52 -6.81
C GLU A 80 -10.46 -12.61 -6.78
N ARG A 81 -11.09 -11.94 -7.71
CA ARG A 81 -12.53 -12.09 -7.84
C ARG A 81 -12.81 -13.56 -8.12
N PRO A 82 -13.68 -14.19 -7.33
CA PRO A 82 -14.06 -15.54 -7.66
C PRO A 82 -14.60 -15.52 -9.09
N VAL A 83 -14.12 -16.47 -9.86
CA VAL A 83 -14.65 -16.62 -11.21
C VAL A 83 -16.08 -17.05 -11.04
N LEU A 84 -16.99 -16.17 -11.36
CA LEU A 84 -18.40 -16.51 -11.34
C LEU A 84 -18.68 -17.30 -12.57
N LEU A 85 -19.03 -18.49 -12.32
CA LEU A 85 -19.40 -19.39 -13.39
C LEU A 85 -20.88 -19.26 -13.68
#